data_bcc62fe05635c5056019281234291257
#
_entry.id   bcc62fe05635c5056019281234291257
#
_cell.length_a   1.000
_cell.length_b   1.000
_cell.length_c   1.000
_cell.angle_alpha   90.00
_cell.angle_beta   90.00
_cell.angle_gamma   90.00
#
_symmetry.space_group_name_H-M   'P 1'
#
loop_
_entity.id
_entity.type
_entity.pdbx_description
1 polymer ?
#
loop_
_entity_poly.entity_id
_entity_poly.type
_entity_poly.pdbx_seq_one_letter_code
_entity_poly.pdbx_strand_id
1 'polypeptide(L)'
;LKQLITDADWGDLDYFVIDMPPGTSDIHLTLVQTLGITGVVIVTTPQQVALADARKGIAMFTGDKGNVPILGLVETMAWSTPAQHPDERYYIFGHEGGVELAKELGVKLLAQIPLVADVCEDSDEGTPIALKDTVMAHDFMHLAHEVVDAVAERNRLLPPTEKVNVTKK
;
A
#
# COMPACT_ATOMS: atom_id res chain seq x y z
N LEU A 1 -9.20 8.31 16.64
CA LEU A 1 -8.80 8.46 15.24
C LEU A 1 -9.20 9.84 14.68
N LYS A 2 -10.48 10.21 14.70
CA LYS A 2 -10.94 11.49 14.14
C LYS A 2 -10.14 12.68 14.69
N GLN A 3 -9.96 12.76 16.00
CA GLN A 3 -9.20 13.83 16.66
C GLN A 3 -7.73 13.89 16.18
N LEU A 4 -7.07 12.74 16.00
CA LEU A 4 -5.71 12.69 15.46
C LEU A 4 -5.60 13.28 14.06
N ILE A 5 -6.67 13.17 13.28
CA ILE A 5 -6.70 13.66 11.89
C ILE A 5 -7.08 15.14 11.83
N THR A 6 -8.07 15.57 12.64
CA THR A 6 -8.69 16.89 12.52
C THR A 6 -8.09 17.93 13.46
N ASP A 7 -7.54 17.52 14.61
CA ASP A 7 -7.13 18.41 15.70
C ASP A 7 -5.59 18.50 15.82
N ALA A 8 -4.85 17.65 15.09
CA ALA A 8 -3.40 17.74 15.00
C ALA A 8 -2.99 18.78 13.94
N ASP A 9 -1.99 19.59 14.28
CA ASP A 9 -1.34 20.47 13.32
C ASP A 9 -0.24 19.69 12.57
N TRP A 10 -0.54 19.32 11.34
CA TRP A 10 0.37 18.56 10.48
C TRP A 10 1.32 19.45 9.67
N GLY A 11 1.15 20.79 9.73
CA GLY A 11 1.90 21.72 8.90
C GLY A 11 1.61 21.59 7.41
N ASP A 12 2.50 22.13 6.59
CA ASP A 12 2.40 22.04 5.12
C ASP A 12 3.03 20.72 4.65
N LEU A 13 2.19 19.84 4.08
CA LEU A 13 2.59 18.52 3.59
C LEU A 13 2.31 18.38 2.11
N ASP A 14 3.29 17.87 1.34
CA ASP A 14 3.08 17.45 -0.04
C ASP A 14 2.28 16.13 -0.10
N TYR A 15 2.58 15.20 0.81
CA TYR A 15 1.92 13.90 0.94
C TYR A 15 1.62 13.58 2.40
N PHE A 16 0.42 13.07 2.63
CA PHE A 16 0.00 12.52 3.92
C PHE A 16 -0.29 11.03 3.76
N VAL A 17 0.64 10.20 4.21
CA VAL A 17 0.55 8.74 4.12
C VAL A 17 -0.02 8.19 5.42
N ILE A 18 -1.09 7.40 5.31
CA ILE A 18 -1.77 6.80 6.46
C ILE A 18 -1.59 5.28 6.39
N ASP A 19 -0.86 4.72 7.35
CA ASP A 19 -0.77 3.27 7.55
C ASP A 19 -2.05 2.76 8.21
N MET A 20 -2.71 1.80 7.55
CA MET A 20 -4.01 1.28 7.94
C MET A 20 -3.87 -0.07 8.65
N PRO A 21 -4.66 -0.33 9.69
CA PRO A 21 -4.70 -1.67 10.27
C PRO A 21 -5.16 -2.70 9.23
N PRO A 22 -4.79 -3.98 9.39
CA PRO A 22 -5.21 -5.02 8.46
C PRO A 22 -6.72 -5.25 8.49
N GLY A 23 -7.25 -5.79 7.39
CA GLY A 23 -8.66 -6.15 7.27
C GLY A 23 -9.55 -5.00 6.83
N THR A 24 -10.85 -5.12 7.11
CA THR A 24 -11.91 -4.20 6.69
C THR A 24 -12.71 -3.70 7.89
N SER A 25 -12.03 -3.00 8.81
CA SER A 25 -12.62 -2.52 10.06
C SER A 25 -13.35 -1.17 9.89
N ASP A 26 -14.14 -0.79 10.89
CA ASP A 26 -14.82 0.52 10.95
C ASP A 26 -13.85 1.72 10.89
N ILE A 27 -12.56 1.49 11.16
CA ILE A 27 -11.50 2.50 11.04
C ILE A 27 -11.39 2.98 9.59
N HIS A 28 -11.42 2.06 8.63
CA HIS A 28 -11.35 2.37 7.21
C HIS A 28 -12.54 3.23 6.76
N LEU A 29 -13.75 2.86 7.19
CA LEU A 29 -14.95 3.64 6.90
C LEU A 29 -14.89 5.04 7.54
N THR A 30 -14.38 5.13 8.77
CA THR A 30 -14.22 6.43 9.46
C THR A 30 -13.27 7.35 8.70
N LEU A 31 -12.18 6.80 8.14
CA LEU A 31 -11.22 7.57 7.35
C LEU A 31 -11.84 8.12 6.07
N VAL A 32 -12.48 7.29 5.26
CA VAL A 32 -13.11 7.73 4.00
C VAL A 32 -14.28 8.71 4.22
N GLN A 33 -14.91 8.67 5.40
CA GLN A 33 -15.93 9.63 5.80
C GLN A 33 -15.35 10.95 6.31
N THR A 34 -14.14 10.93 6.84
CA THR A 34 -13.50 12.10 7.46
C THR A 34 -12.64 12.86 6.45
N LEU A 35 -11.95 12.13 5.56
CA LEU A 35 -11.00 12.66 4.59
C LEU A 35 -11.45 12.40 3.16
N GLY A 36 -11.11 13.32 2.26
CA GLY A 36 -11.11 13.08 0.82
C GLY A 36 -9.81 12.37 0.43
N ILE A 37 -9.78 11.03 0.59
CA ILE A 37 -8.57 10.23 0.33
C ILE A 37 -8.27 10.22 -1.17
N THR A 38 -7.07 10.63 -1.56
CA THR A 38 -6.63 10.71 -2.96
C THR A 38 -6.64 9.34 -3.62
N GLY A 39 -6.18 8.31 -2.92
CA GLY A 39 -6.16 6.95 -3.41
C GLY A 39 -5.58 5.98 -2.39
N VAL A 40 -5.65 4.71 -2.69
CA VAL A 40 -5.21 3.62 -1.80
C VAL A 40 -4.15 2.77 -2.51
N VAL A 41 -3.07 2.47 -1.80
CA VAL A 41 -2.09 1.45 -2.18
C VAL A 41 -2.42 0.18 -1.41
N ILE A 42 -2.58 -0.92 -2.12
CA ILE A 42 -2.83 -2.23 -1.54
C ILE A 42 -1.50 -2.97 -1.37
N VAL A 43 -1.21 -3.41 -0.15
CA VAL A 43 -0.03 -4.22 0.15
C VAL A 43 -0.46 -5.63 0.50
N THR A 44 0.13 -6.63 -0.15
CA THR A 44 -0.18 -8.04 0.07
C THR A 44 1.07 -8.90 -0.06
N THR A 45 1.01 -10.13 0.43
CA THR A 45 1.98 -11.18 0.15
C THR A 45 1.44 -12.12 -0.93
N PRO A 46 2.26 -12.99 -1.56
CA PRO A 46 1.80 -13.90 -2.62
C PRO A 46 0.81 -14.98 -2.17
N GLN A 47 0.62 -15.19 -0.87
CA GLN A 47 -0.23 -16.25 -0.32
C GLN A 47 -1.71 -16.03 -0.64
N GLN A 48 -2.42 -17.10 -0.97
CA GLN A 48 -3.85 -17.04 -1.31
C GLN A 48 -4.72 -16.45 -0.20
N VAL A 49 -4.38 -16.70 1.07
CA VAL A 49 -5.11 -16.12 2.21
C VAL A 49 -4.95 -14.61 2.27
N ALA A 50 -3.74 -14.08 2.03
CA ALA A 50 -3.47 -12.65 1.99
C ALA A 50 -4.14 -11.99 0.77
N LEU A 51 -4.11 -12.65 -0.38
CA LEU A 51 -4.78 -12.18 -1.60
C LEU A 51 -6.30 -12.11 -1.42
N ALA A 52 -6.89 -13.05 -0.69
CA ALA A 52 -8.32 -13.01 -0.36
C ALA A 52 -8.68 -11.79 0.50
N ASP A 53 -7.85 -11.42 1.46
CA ASP A 53 -8.04 -10.22 2.28
C ASP A 53 -7.78 -8.93 1.48
N ALA A 54 -6.78 -8.92 0.61
CA ALA A 54 -6.54 -7.81 -0.32
C ALA A 54 -7.76 -7.54 -1.22
N ARG A 55 -8.39 -8.59 -1.77
CA ARG A 55 -9.64 -8.46 -2.55
C ARG A 55 -10.77 -7.84 -1.75
N LYS A 56 -10.95 -8.22 -0.48
CA LYS A 56 -11.97 -7.62 0.40
C LYS A 56 -11.68 -6.13 0.65
N GLY A 57 -10.40 -5.79 0.92
CA GLY A 57 -9.98 -4.40 1.08
C GLY A 57 -10.28 -3.55 -0.15
N ILE A 58 -9.91 -4.03 -1.33
CA ILE A 58 -10.18 -3.37 -2.60
C ILE A 58 -11.69 -3.18 -2.80
N ALA A 59 -12.49 -4.24 -2.62
CA ALA A 59 -13.94 -4.17 -2.76
C ALA A 59 -14.58 -3.15 -1.79
N MET A 60 -14.03 -2.98 -0.60
CA MET A 60 -14.49 -1.98 0.37
C MET A 60 -14.22 -0.55 -0.12
N PHE A 61 -13.02 -0.28 -0.66
CA PHE A 61 -12.65 1.05 -1.14
C PHE A 61 -13.32 1.41 -2.47
N THR A 62 -13.53 0.45 -3.37
CA THR A 62 -14.12 0.66 -4.70
C THR A 62 -15.64 0.51 -4.74
N GLY A 63 -16.24 -0.08 -3.69
CA GLY A 63 -17.69 -0.28 -3.61
C GLY A 63 -18.47 1.02 -3.38
N ASP A 64 -19.80 0.93 -3.43
CA ASP A 64 -20.75 2.06 -3.33
C ASP A 64 -20.52 3.01 -2.15
N LYS A 65 -19.87 2.53 -1.09
CA LYS A 65 -19.59 3.29 0.13
C LYS A 65 -18.17 3.89 0.18
N GLY A 66 -17.29 3.52 -0.74
CA GLY A 66 -15.90 3.95 -0.72
C GLY A 66 -15.58 4.94 -1.83
N ASN A 67 -15.74 4.52 -3.05
CA ASN A 67 -15.39 5.26 -4.27
C ASN A 67 -14.00 5.90 -4.24
N VAL A 68 -13.04 5.21 -3.59
CA VAL A 68 -11.65 5.65 -3.50
C VAL A 68 -10.84 4.90 -4.55
N PRO A 69 -10.12 5.62 -5.42
CA PRO A 69 -9.28 4.98 -6.44
C PRO A 69 -8.19 4.09 -5.85
N ILE A 70 -7.94 2.94 -6.45
CA ILE A 70 -6.77 2.12 -6.15
C ILE A 70 -5.61 2.62 -7.03
N LEU A 71 -4.57 3.14 -6.39
CA LEU A 71 -3.37 3.63 -7.07
C LEU A 71 -2.52 2.49 -7.63
N GLY A 72 -2.52 1.37 -6.93
CA GLY A 72 -1.83 0.16 -7.34
C GLY A 72 -1.67 -0.84 -6.20
N LEU A 73 -0.97 -1.92 -6.52
CA LEU A 73 -0.70 -3.04 -5.62
C LEU A 73 0.80 -3.20 -5.42
N VAL A 74 1.21 -3.52 -4.21
CA VAL A 74 2.58 -3.90 -3.85
C VAL A 74 2.55 -5.34 -3.36
N GLU A 75 3.38 -6.20 -3.95
CA GLU A 75 3.62 -7.53 -3.45
C GLU A 75 4.87 -7.51 -2.56
N THR A 76 4.68 -7.62 -1.25
CA THR A 76 5.80 -7.73 -0.30
C THR A 76 6.12 -9.19 -0.01
N MET A 77 7.33 -9.46 0.51
CA MET A 77 7.82 -10.82 0.74
C MET A 77 7.73 -11.71 -0.51
N ALA A 78 7.93 -11.10 -1.69
CA ALA A 78 7.76 -11.76 -2.98
C ALA A 78 8.72 -12.94 -3.17
N TRP A 79 9.96 -12.83 -2.68
CA TRP A 79 10.96 -13.89 -2.60
C TRP A 79 11.98 -13.58 -1.50
N SER A 80 12.81 -14.56 -1.17
CA SER A 80 14.00 -14.37 -0.35
C SER A 80 15.23 -14.79 -1.14
N THR A 81 16.33 -14.07 -0.97
CA THR A 81 17.62 -14.40 -1.59
C THR A 81 18.63 -14.63 -0.47
N PRO A 82 19.16 -15.88 -0.30
CA PRO A 82 20.19 -16.16 0.70
C PRO A 82 21.50 -15.42 0.38
N ALA A 83 22.18 -14.92 1.41
CA ALA A 83 23.44 -14.20 1.24
C ALA A 83 24.53 -15.03 0.54
N GLN A 84 24.52 -16.36 0.74
CA GLN A 84 25.46 -17.29 0.12
C GLN A 84 25.14 -17.62 -1.34
N HIS A 85 23.93 -17.31 -1.80
CA HIS A 85 23.41 -17.61 -3.14
C HIS A 85 22.65 -16.40 -3.70
N PRO A 86 23.34 -15.30 -4.04
CA PRO A 86 22.70 -14.03 -4.42
C PRO A 86 21.90 -14.11 -5.73
N ASP A 87 22.15 -15.12 -6.56
CA ASP A 87 21.46 -15.34 -7.84
C ASP A 87 20.21 -16.22 -7.69
N GLU A 88 19.97 -16.78 -6.49
CA GLU A 88 18.85 -17.68 -6.23
C GLU A 88 17.69 -16.95 -5.58
N ARG A 89 16.46 -17.28 -6.00
CA ARG A 89 15.21 -16.75 -5.40
C ARG A 89 14.39 -17.89 -4.82
N TYR A 90 14.03 -17.74 -3.56
CA TYR A 90 13.20 -18.69 -2.83
C TYR A 90 11.82 -18.08 -2.58
N TYR A 91 10.79 -18.68 -3.14
CA TYR A 91 9.41 -18.20 -3.05
C TYR A 91 8.69 -18.83 -1.85
N ILE A 92 9.05 -18.38 -0.64
CA ILE A 92 8.60 -18.95 0.63
C ILE A 92 7.07 -18.83 0.79
N PHE A 93 6.51 -17.72 0.33
CA PHE A 93 5.10 -17.40 0.49
C PHE A 93 4.26 -17.59 -0.80
N GLY A 94 4.80 -18.23 -1.80
CA GLY A 94 4.17 -18.39 -3.12
C GLY A 94 4.85 -17.54 -4.19
N HIS A 95 4.38 -17.65 -5.42
CA HIS A 95 4.99 -17.02 -6.59
C HIS A 95 3.96 -16.17 -7.30
N GLU A 96 4.28 -14.88 -7.53
CA GLU A 96 3.53 -13.95 -8.38
C GLU A 96 2.02 -13.78 -8.06
N GLY A 97 1.58 -14.12 -6.85
CA GLY A 97 0.16 -14.01 -6.49
C GLY A 97 -0.38 -12.58 -6.57
N GLY A 98 0.41 -11.59 -6.14
CA GLY A 98 0.06 -10.17 -6.27
C GLY A 98 0.10 -9.68 -7.71
N VAL A 99 1.02 -10.20 -8.53
CA VAL A 99 1.09 -9.91 -9.97
C VAL A 99 -0.21 -10.34 -10.68
N GLU A 100 -0.65 -11.56 -10.39
CA GLU A 100 -1.88 -12.09 -10.97
C GLU A 100 -3.11 -11.32 -10.48
N LEU A 101 -3.15 -10.99 -9.18
CA LEU A 101 -4.23 -10.18 -8.62
C LEU A 101 -4.29 -8.79 -9.27
N ALA A 102 -3.15 -8.14 -9.46
CA ALA A 102 -3.10 -6.83 -10.12
C ALA A 102 -3.65 -6.89 -11.55
N LYS A 103 -3.30 -7.94 -12.31
CA LYS A 103 -3.83 -8.19 -13.66
C LYS A 103 -5.34 -8.46 -13.65
N GLU A 104 -5.81 -9.31 -12.74
CA GLU A 104 -7.23 -9.66 -12.59
C GLU A 104 -8.09 -8.42 -12.35
N LEU A 105 -7.60 -7.52 -11.51
CA LEU A 105 -8.32 -6.31 -11.09
C LEU A 105 -8.08 -5.09 -12.00
N GLY A 106 -7.16 -5.20 -12.96
CA GLY A 106 -6.79 -4.10 -13.85
C GLY A 106 -6.11 -2.93 -13.12
N VAL A 107 -5.43 -3.21 -12.00
CA VAL A 107 -4.66 -2.21 -11.25
C VAL A 107 -3.16 -2.36 -11.53
N LYS A 108 -2.41 -1.26 -11.38
CA LYS A 108 -0.96 -1.27 -11.57
C LYS A 108 -0.27 -2.09 -10.46
N LEU A 109 0.69 -2.95 -10.81
CA LEU A 109 1.66 -3.48 -9.86
C LEU A 109 2.75 -2.43 -9.70
N LEU A 110 2.86 -1.83 -8.52
CA LEU A 110 3.82 -0.76 -8.22
C LEU A 110 5.21 -1.32 -7.94
N ALA A 111 5.29 -2.40 -7.17
CA ALA A 111 6.55 -3.07 -6.87
C ALA A 111 6.34 -4.50 -6.36
N GLN A 112 7.40 -5.29 -6.48
CA GLN A 112 7.61 -6.53 -5.74
C GLN A 112 8.80 -6.34 -4.82
N ILE A 113 8.60 -6.47 -3.50
CA ILE A 113 9.62 -6.26 -2.47
C ILE A 113 10.04 -7.61 -1.89
N PRO A 114 11.33 -7.97 -1.93
CA PRO A 114 11.81 -9.22 -1.37
C PRO A 114 11.79 -9.23 0.16
N LEU A 115 11.86 -10.43 0.73
CA LEU A 115 12.05 -10.65 2.16
C LEU A 115 13.54 -10.58 2.49
N VAL A 116 13.96 -9.58 3.27
CA VAL A 116 15.34 -9.34 3.67
C VAL A 116 15.40 -9.07 5.17
N ALA A 117 16.36 -9.69 5.86
CA ALA A 117 16.52 -9.57 7.32
C ALA A 117 16.83 -8.12 7.75
N ASP A 118 17.66 -7.42 6.99
CA ASP A 118 18.09 -6.05 7.30
C ASP A 118 16.89 -5.08 7.41
N VAL A 119 15.81 -5.32 6.65
CA VAL A 119 14.58 -4.51 6.77
C VAL A 119 13.96 -4.62 8.16
N CYS A 120 13.97 -5.82 8.75
CA CYS A 120 13.47 -6.04 10.11
C CYS A 120 14.37 -5.37 11.14
N GLU A 121 15.67 -5.62 11.08
CA GLU A 121 16.66 -5.09 12.02
C GLU A 121 16.64 -3.55 12.01
N ASP A 122 16.68 -2.94 10.83
CA ASP A 122 16.65 -1.51 10.65
C ASP A 122 15.35 -0.87 11.15
N SER A 123 14.22 -1.55 10.95
CA SER A 123 12.92 -1.09 11.44
C SER A 123 12.85 -1.13 12.96
N ASP A 124 13.37 -2.18 13.60
CA ASP A 124 13.42 -2.32 15.05
C ASP A 124 14.34 -1.27 15.71
N GLU A 125 15.41 -0.88 15.01
CA GLU A 125 16.32 0.19 15.42
C GLU A 125 15.77 1.61 15.16
N GLY A 126 14.66 1.73 14.45
CA GLY A 126 14.08 3.02 14.06
C GLY A 126 14.86 3.74 12.96
N THR A 127 15.70 3.01 12.21
CA THR A 127 16.48 3.54 11.08
C THR A 127 15.95 2.95 9.78
N PRO A 128 15.02 3.62 9.08
CA PRO A 128 14.42 3.07 7.87
C PRO A 128 15.48 2.72 6.81
N ILE A 129 15.41 1.49 6.25
CA ILE A 129 16.36 1.02 5.24
C ILE A 129 16.42 1.93 4.02
N ALA A 130 15.33 2.62 3.69
CA ALA A 130 15.27 3.58 2.58
C ALA A 130 16.23 4.79 2.73
N LEU A 131 16.78 5.03 3.93
CA LEU A 131 17.77 6.08 4.19
C LEU A 131 19.22 5.59 3.96
N LYS A 132 19.42 4.31 3.67
CA LYS A 132 20.72 3.71 3.41
C LYS A 132 21.03 3.67 1.91
N ASP A 133 22.28 3.37 1.55
CA ASP A 133 22.68 3.11 0.17
C ASP A 133 22.82 1.60 -0.06
N THR A 134 21.69 0.93 -0.21
CA THR A 134 21.60 -0.52 -0.45
C THR A 134 20.64 -0.82 -1.58
N VAL A 135 20.72 -2.02 -2.17
CA VAL A 135 19.77 -2.47 -3.20
C VAL A 135 18.33 -2.37 -2.70
N MET A 136 18.10 -2.78 -1.44
CA MET A 136 16.78 -2.71 -0.82
C MET A 136 16.29 -1.27 -0.64
N ALA A 137 17.17 -0.33 -0.29
CA ALA A 137 16.84 1.09 -0.23
C ALA A 137 16.39 1.61 -1.60
N HIS A 138 17.06 1.19 -2.68
CA HIS A 138 16.66 1.55 -4.04
C HIS A 138 15.30 0.96 -4.43
N ASP A 139 14.97 -0.26 -4.00
CA ASP A 139 13.67 -0.87 -4.24
C ASP A 139 12.54 -0.08 -3.54
N PHE A 140 12.75 0.34 -2.30
CA PHE A 140 11.79 1.20 -1.58
C PHE A 140 11.68 2.60 -2.19
N MET A 141 12.79 3.20 -2.64
CA MET A 141 12.77 4.48 -3.33
C MET A 141 12.08 4.39 -4.69
N HIS A 142 12.28 3.29 -5.42
CA HIS A 142 11.53 3.02 -6.65
C HIS A 142 10.03 2.91 -6.37
N LEU A 143 9.63 2.16 -5.35
CA LEU A 143 8.23 2.08 -4.93
C LEU A 143 7.66 3.47 -4.60
N ALA A 144 8.41 4.30 -3.88
CA ALA A 144 7.97 5.66 -3.55
C ALA A 144 7.72 6.50 -4.81
N HIS A 145 8.60 6.44 -5.80
CA HIS A 145 8.42 7.12 -7.08
C HIS A 145 7.20 6.60 -7.85
N GLU A 146 6.99 5.28 -7.88
CA GLU A 146 5.81 4.67 -8.51
C GLU A 146 4.50 5.12 -7.87
N VAL A 147 4.49 5.32 -6.53
CA VAL A 147 3.33 5.87 -5.81
C VAL A 147 3.11 7.35 -6.18
N VAL A 148 4.17 8.15 -6.21
CA VAL A 148 4.09 9.58 -6.62
C VAL A 148 3.53 9.71 -8.03
N ASP A 149 4.03 8.91 -8.97
CA ASP A 149 3.56 8.91 -10.36
C ASP A 149 2.10 8.47 -10.46
N ALA A 150 1.69 7.43 -9.70
CA ALA A 150 0.31 6.98 -9.66
C ALA A 150 -0.64 8.05 -9.08
N VAL A 151 -0.21 8.80 -8.06
CA VAL A 151 -0.95 9.95 -7.52
C VAL A 151 -1.07 11.05 -8.57
N ALA A 152 0.01 11.41 -9.25
CA ALA A 152 0.02 12.43 -10.30
C ALA A 152 -0.92 12.05 -11.46
N GLU A 153 -0.85 10.82 -11.92
CA GLU A 153 -1.73 10.30 -12.97
C GLU A 153 -3.21 10.32 -12.54
N ARG A 154 -3.50 9.83 -11.33
CA ARG A 154 -4.83 9.87 -10.73
C ARG A 154 -5.38 11.30 -10.71
N ASN A 155 -4.59 12.28 -10.24
CA ASN A 155 -5.01 13.66 -10.13
C ASN A 155 -5.23 14.33 -11.49
N ARG A 156 -4.54 13.86 -12.53
CA ARG A 156 -4.75 14.31 -13.90
C ARG A 156 -6.05 13.76 -14.52
N LEU A 157 -6.45 12.53 -14.14
CA LEU A 157 -7.57 11.83 -14.75
C LEU A 157 -8.89 11.99 -14.00
N LEU A 158 -8.84 12.21 -12.70
CA LEU A 158 -10.02 12.20 -11.83
C LEU A 158 -10.13 13.50 -11.02
N PRO A 159 -11.36 13.97 -10.73
CA PRO A 159 -11.55 15.07 -9.80
C PRO A 159 -11.08 14.69 -8.37
N PRO A 160 -10.91 15.69 -7.48
CA PRO A 160 -10.65 15.43 -6.07
C PRO A 160 -11.70 14.47 -5.49
N THR A 161 -11.25 13.53 -4.67
CA THR A 161 -12.14 12.57 -4.00
C THR A 161 -12.99 13.30 -2.97
N GLU A 162 -14.31 13.13 -3.04
CA GLU A 162 -15.23 13.67 -2.05
C GLU A 162 -15.31 12.73 -0.83
N LYS A 163 -15.61 13.34 0.33
CA LYS A 163 -15.88 12.57 1.55
C LYS A 163 -17.15 11.73 1.36
N VAL A 164 -17.10 10.48 1.81
CA VAL A 164 -18.22 9.57 1.69
C VAL A 164 -19.29 9.89 2.74
N ASN A 165 -20.46 10.29 2.31
CA ASN A 165 -21.62 10.50 3.18
C ASN A 165 -22.39 9.18 3.35
N VAL A 166 -22.19 8.49 4.46
CA VAL A 166 -23.01 7.31 4.80
C VAL A 166 -24.28 7.77 5.48
N THR A 167 -25.38 7.84 4.75
CA THR A 167 -26.71 7.99 5.33
C THR A 167 -27.05 6.69 6.06
N LYS A 168 -27.14 6.74 7.39
CA LYS A 168 -27.75 5.65 8.16
C LYS A 168 -29.21 5.53 7.72
N LYS A 169 -29.55 4.41 7.08
CA LYS A 169 -30.94 3.99 6.93
C LYS A 169 -31.41 3.35 8.21
#